data_189dc389570662545bb042ff4b09bf3e
#
_entry.id   189dc389570662545bb042ff4b09bf3e
#
_cell.length_a   1.000
_cell.length_b   1.000
_cell.length_c   1.000
_cell.angle_alpha   90.00
_cell.angle_beta   90.00
_cell.angle_gamma   90.00
#
_symmetry.space_group_name_H-M   'P 1'
#
loop_
_entity.id
_entity.type
_entity.pdbx_description
1 polymer ?
#
loop_
_entity_poly.entity_id
_entity_poly.type
_entity_poly.pdbx_seq_one_letter_code
_entity_poly.pdbx_strand_id
1 'polypeptide(L)'
;MNNTIFDDVFRTMIEKMPYLAVPLINEVFHTSYPQDVPIVQLRNEHQQENGEIITDSCLKIGGKLYHIECQSVDDTTMAIRMIEYDFSIAVENAHKQGRRYRMDFPKSCVLYLRSGNNTPDFLEVEMVLPDENTVLYRIPAIKLEAYTKDSIFEKNLLMLLPFYIMRYEKDIHEMSENSELFQCLLNEYEEIRMNLVIELSGADKTALYMDLNKLIIKIADYICQSEEVVRKGIGEVMGGKVLELESERLRAEGEIRGEAKGEERLSILINRLILDGRSTEIQSVVTNAEIRKQMYKEYGI
;
A
#
# COMPACT_ATOMS: atom_id res chain seq x y z
N MET A 1 -19.75 0.67 11.04
CA MET A 1 -18.38 0.71 11.62
C MET A 1 -17.87 2.12 11.48
N ASN A 2 -17.33 2.74 12.55
CA ASN A 2 -16.59 3.98 12.39
C ASN A 2 -15.25 3.62 11.75
N ASN A 3 -15.12 3.86 10.47
CA ASN A 3 -13.87 3.67 9.73
C ASN A 3 -12.82 4.58 10.36
N THR A 4 -11.75 4.02 10.90
CA THR A 4 -10.67 4.81 11.48
C THR A 4 -9.67 5.21 10.40
N ILE A 5 -8.83 6.23 10.67
CA ILE A 5 -7.76 6.63 9.74
C ILE A 5 -6.79 5.46 9.49
N PHE A 6 -6.63 4.56 10.45
CA PHE A 6 -5.75 3.40 10.33
C PHE A 6 -6.30 2.40 9.31
N ASP A 7 -7.62 2.12 9.36
CA ASP A 7 -8.31 1.26 8.41
C ASP A 7 -8.19 1.85 6.99
N ASP A 8 -8.41 3.18 6.84
CA ASP A 8 -8.29 3.88 5.56
C ASP A 8 -6.88 3.77 4.96
N VAL A 9 -5.84 3.94 5.80
CA VAL A 9 -4.44 3.85 5.36
C VAL A 9 -4.11 2.41 4.98
N PHE A 10 -4.50 1.43 5.80
CA PHE A 10 -4.25 0.03 5.53
C PHE A 10 -4.94 -0.42 4.23
N ARG A 11 -6.23 -0.13 4.06
CA ARG A 11 -6.98 -0.44 2.83
C ARG A 11 -6.39 0.24 1.61
N THR A 12 -5.98 1.52 1.73
CA THR A 12 -5.30 2.22 0.63
C THR A 12 -4.05 1.47 0.17
N MET A 13 -3.25 0.94 1.10
CA MET A 13 -2.07 0.14 0.75
C MET A 13 -2.46 -1.17 0.06
N ILE A 14 -3.45 -1.89 0.59
CA ILE A 14 -3.92 -3.14 -0.02
C ILE A 14 -4.48 -2.89 -1.42
N GLU A 15 -5.26 -1.83 -1.62
CA GLU A 15 -5.89 -1.53 -2.91
C GLU A 15 -4.89 -1.07 -3.97
N LYS A 16 -3.97 -0.16 -3.61
CA LYS A 16 -3.06 0.47 -4.57
C LYS A 16 -1.70 -0.22 -4.67
N MET A 17 -1.26 -0.85 -3.58
CA MET A 17 0.08 -1.41 -3.44
C MET A 17 0.04 -2.83 -2.82
N PRO A 18 -0.80 -3.77 -3.34
CA PRO A 18 -1.01 -5.08 -2.70
C PRO A 18 0.27 -5.90 -2.56
N TYR A 19 1.27 -5.65 -3.39
CA TYR A 19 2.57 -6.32 -3.32
C TYR A 19 3.34 -6.02 -2.02
N LEU A 20 3.00 -4.92 -1.30
CA LEU A 20 3.56 -4.64 0.02
C LEU A 20 3.10 -5.64 1.09
N ALA A 21 2.00 -6.36 0.86
CA ALA A 21 1.55 -7.41 1.76
C ALA A 21 2.35 -8.71 1.62
N VAL A 22 3.04 -8.93 0.49
CA VAL A 22 3.77 -10.18 0.22
C VAL A 22 4.87 -10.47 1.26
N PRO A 23 5.75 -9.52 1.61
CA PRO A 23 6.74 -9.74 2.67
C PRO A 23 6.11 -10.06 4.03
N LEU A 24 5.01 -9.41 4.39
CA LEU A 24 4.29 -9.70 5.63
C LEU A 24 3.69 -11.11 5.61
N ILE A 25 3.09 -11.52 4.49
CA ILE A 25 2.58 -12.88 4.28
C ILE A 25 3.72 -13.91 4.38
N ASN A 26 4.88 -13.61 3.80
CA ASN A 26 6.05 -14.48 3.89
C ASN A 26 6.54 -14.64 5.33
N GLU A 27 6.62 -13.54 6.07
CA GLU A 27 7.04 -13.53 7.48
C GLU A 27 6.09 -14.35 8.36
N VAL A 28 4.78 -14.10 8.25
CA VAL A 28 3.77 -14.67 9.14
C VAL A 28 3.50 -16.15 8.84
N PHE A 29 3.43 -16.50 7.56
CA PHE A 29 3.02 -17.86 7.15
C PHE A 29 4.20 -18.71 6.67
N HIS A 30 5.44 -18.25 6.87
CA HIS A 30 6.67 -18.92 6.48
C HIS A 30 6.64 -19.38 5.01
N THR A 31 6.19 -18.46 4.15
CA THR A 31 6.20 -18.64 2.69
C THR A 31 7.39 -17.90 2.09
N SER A 32 7.67 -18.12 0.80
CA SER A 32 8.79 -17.50 0.09
C SER A 32 8.33 -17.00 -1.29
N TYR A 33 7.24 -16.28 -1.34
CA TYR A 33 6.78 -15.67 -2.58
C TYR A 33 7.74 -14.56 -3.01
N PRO A 34 8.08 -14.48 -4.30
CA PRO A 34 8.78 -13.31 -4.83
C PRO A 34 7.91 -12.07 -4.79
N GLN A 35 8.52 -10.87 -4.78
CA GLN A 35 7.79 -9.60 -4.70
C GLN A 35 6.85 -9.36 -5.89
N ASP A 36 7.21 -9.87 -7.05
CA ASP A 36 6.46 -9.75 -8.30
C ASP A 36 5.44 -10.88 -8.51
N VAL A 37 5.15 -11.68 -7.46
CA VAL A 37 4.15 -12.74 -7.55
C VAL A 37 2.79 -12.17 -7.96
N PRO A 38 2.08 -12.81 -8.90
CA PRO A 38 0.74 -12.37 -9.26
C PRO A 38 -0.22 -12.41 -8.07
N ILE A 39 -0.85 -11.27 -7.79
CA ILE A 39 -1.82 -11.09 -6.72
C ILE A 39 -3.18 -10.81 -7.33
N VAL A 40 -4.20 -11.53 -6.88
CA VAL A 40 -5.60 -11.23 -7.18
C VAL A 40 -6.24 -10.68 -5.91
N GLN A 41 -6.67 -9.44 -5.96
CA GLN A 41 -7.49 -8.86 -4.89
C GLN A 41 -8.92 -9.39 -5.05
N LEU A 42 -9.45 -9.95 -3.97
CA LEU A 42 -10.83 -10.40 -3.91
C LEU A 42 -11.70 -9.30 -3.28
N ARG A 43 -13.02 -9.50 -3.31
CA ARG A 43 -13.94 -8.56 -2.67
C ARG A 43 -13.71 -8.57 -1.16
N ASN A 44 -13.75 -7.38 -0.57
CA ASN A 44 -13.70 -7.20 0.88
C ASN A 44 -15.10 -7.09 1.50
N GLU A 45 -16.14 -6.98 0.67
CA GLU A 45 -17.54 -6.85 1.07
C GLU A 45 -18.22 -8.21 0.91
N HIS A 46 -18.68 -8.79 2.02
CA HIS A 46 -19.35 -10.10 2.07
C HIS A 46 -20.78 -9.91 2.52
N GLN A 47 -21.75 -10.21 1.64
CA GLN A 47 -23.16 -10.05 1.97
C GLN A 47 -23.67 -11.21 2.83
N GLN A 48 -24.32 -10.89 3.94
CA GLN A 48 -25.02 -11.82 4.81
C GLN A 48 -26.50 -11.42 4.95
N GLU A 49 -27.35 -12.36 5.38
CA GLU A 49 -28.80 -12.08 5.61
C GLU A 49 -29.03 -10.94 6.62
N ASN A 50 -28.12 -10.73 7.56
CA ASN A 50 -28.24 -9.74 8.62
C ASN A 50 -27.40 -8.48 8.42
N GLY A 51 -26.78 -8.29 7.25
CA GLY A 51 -25.92 -7.14 6.94
C GLY A 51 -24.72 -7.50 6.08
N GLU A 52 -23.84 -6.52 5.93
CA GLU A 52 -22.62 -6.64 5.17
C GLU A 52 -21.43 -6.78 6.12
N ILE A 53 -20.58 -7.78 5.88
CA ILE A 53 -19.28 -7.93 6.52
C ILE A 53 -18.26 -7.29 5.58
N ILE A 54 -17.45 -6.37 6.13
CA ILE A 54 -16.36 -5.72 5.40
C ILE A 54 -15.05 -6.13 6.04
N THR A 55 -14.18 -6.81 5.27
CA THR A 55 -12.83 -7.18 5.67
C THR A 55 -11.81 -6.12 5.21
N ASP A 56 -10.68 -6.03 5.89
CA ASP A 56 -9.63 -5.08 5.50
C ASP A 56 -8.86 -5.54 4.26
N SER A 57 -8.67 -6.84 4.10
CA SER A 57 -8.02 -7.40 2.90
C SER A 57 -8.45 -8.83 2.62
N CYS A 58 -8.58 -9.18 1.35
CA CYS A 58 -8.69 -10.56 0.89
C CYS A 58 -7.87 -10.72 -0.39
N LEU A 59 -6.79 -11.51 -0.33
CA LEU A 59 -5.82 -11.67 -1.40
C LEU A 59 -5.71 -13.14 -1.81
N LYS A 60 -5.54 -13.39 -3.12
CA LYS A 60 -5.22 -14.73 -3.63
C LYS A 60 -3.84 -14.71 -4.27
N ILE A 61 -2.92 -15.52 -3.73
CA ILE A 61 -1.52 -15.63 -4.17
C ILE A 61 -1.17 -17.10 -4.33
N GLY A 62 -0.66 -17.49 -5.49
CA GLY A 62 -0.28 -18.89 -5.74
C GLY A 62 -1.41 -19.90 -5.53
N GLY A 63 -2.66 -19.49 -5.77
CA GLY A 63 -3.85 -20.31 -5.57
C GLY A 63 -4.36 -20.42 -4.13
N LYS A 64 -3.67 -19.79 -3.15
CA LYS A 64 -4.06 -19.77 -1.73
C LYS A 64 -4.71 -18.43 -1.39
N LEU A 65 -5.66 -18.47 -0.45
CA LEU A 65 -6.34 -17.29 0.08
C LEU A 65 -5.58 -16.76 1.31
N TYR A 66 -5.46 -15.43 1.40
CA TYR A 66 -4.86 -14.71 2.51
C TYR A 66 -5.80 -13.61 2.97
N HIS A 67 -5.96 -13.49 4.28
CA HIS A 67 -6.79 -12.47 4.91
C HIS A 67 -5.97 -11.79 6.02
N ILE A 68 -5.81 -10.48 5.93
CA ILE A 68 -5.08 -9.68 6.91
C ILE A 68 -6.03 -8.61 7.43
N GLU A 69 -6.28 -8.60 8.72
CA GLU A 69 -7.02 -7.56 9.42
C GLU A 69 -6.07 -6.62 10.16
N CYS A 70 -6.32 -5.31 10.08
CA CYS A 70 -5.58 -4.30 10.80
C CYS A 70 -6.43 -3.74 11.95
N GLN A 71 -5.95 -3.91 13.19
CA GLN A 71 -6.69 -3.48 14.37
C GLN A 71 -5.91 -2.42 15.15
N SER A 72 -6.56 -1.30 15.44
CA SER A 72 -5.94 -0.21 16.19
C SER A 72 -5.68 -0.54 17.66
N VAL A 73 -6.46 -1.45 18.24
CA VAL A 73 -6.34 -1.91 19.64
C VAL A 73 -6.63 -3.39 19.73
N ASP A 74 -6.11 -4.02 20.81
CA ASP A 74 -6.42 -5.41 21.13
C ASP A 74 -7.90 -5.52 21.57
N ASP A 75 -8.69 -6.25 20.79
CA ASP A 75 -10.10 -6.53 21.03
C ASP A 75 -10.29 -8.04 21.23
N THR A 76 -10.74 -8.44 22.39
CA THR A 76 -10.96 -9.86 22.73
C THR A 76 -12.01 -10.54 21.88
N THR A 77 -12.90 -9.77 21.22
CA THR A 77 -13.90 -10.31 20.29
C THR A 77 -13.32 -10.62 18.91
N MET A 78 -12.09 -10.19 18.63
CA MET A 78 -11.47 -10.30 17.32
C MET A 78 -11.34 -11.76 16.87
N ALA A 79 -11.11 -12.70 17.77
CA ALA A 79 -11.04 -14.13 17.44
C ALA A 79 -12.34 -14.64 16.79
N ILE A 80 -13.49 -14.21 17.33
CA ILE A 80 -14.81 -14.58 16.78
C ILE A 80 -15.06 -13.88 15.44
N ARG A 81 -14.73 -12.59 15.35
CA ARG A 81 -14.87 -11.84 14.07
C ARG A 81 -14.03 -12.46 12.96
N MET A 82 -12.81 -12.86 13.27
CA MET A 82 -11.93 -13.49 12.29
C MET A 82 -12.51 -14.79 11.73
N ILE A 83 -13.09 -15.66 12.58
CA ILE A 83 -13.70 -16.90 12.07
C ILE A 83 -14.94 -16.62 11.23
N GLU A 84 -15.75 -15.61 11.57
CA GLU A 84 -16.89 -15.18 10.77
C GLU A 84 -16.46 -14.69 9.39
N TYR A 85 -15.41 -13.88 9.34
CA TYR A 85 -14.83 -13.35 8.09
C TYR A 85 -14.26 -14.49 7.24
N ASP A 86 -13.44 -15.34 7.84
CA ASP A 86 -12.78 -16.46 7.15
C ASP A 86 -13.78 -17.49 6.64
N PHE A 87 -14.86 -17.72 7.39
CA PHE A 87 -15.95 -18.58 6.95
C PHE A 87 -16.67 -17.97 5.75
N SER A 88 -16.96 -16.68 5.76
CA SER A 88 -17.60 -15.96 4.64
C SER A 88 -16.74 -16.05 3.38
N ILE A 89 -15.43 -15.78 3.50
CA ILE A 89 -14.45 -15.90 2.41
C ILE A 89 -14.43 -17.35 1.88
N ALA A 90 -14.42 -18.35 2.77
CA ALA A 90 -14.38 -19.75 2.39
C ALA A 90 -15.67 -20.21 1.67
N VAL A 91 -16.83 -19.72 2.10
CA VAL A 91 -18.13 -20.02 1.46
C VAL A 91 -18.19 -19.43 0.05
N GLU A 92 -17.80 -18.18 -0.14
CA GLU A 92 -17.77 -17.52 -1.45
C GLU A 92 -16.83 -18.20 -2.44
N ASN A 93 -15.75 -18.79 -1.95
CA ASN A 93 -14.78 -19.52 -2.76
C ASN A 93 -15.02 -21.04 -2.77
N ALA A 94 -16.17 -21.51 -2.25
CA ALA A 94 -16.49 -22.91 -2.20
C ALA A 94 -16.71 -23.50 -3.60
N HIS A 95 -16.16 -24.67 -3.83
CA HIS A 95 -16.31 -25.35 -5.10
C HIS A 95 -16.90 -26.75 -4.94
N LYS A 96 -17.77 -27.12 -5.88
CA LYS A 96 -18.47 -28.40 -5.87
C LYS A 96 -17.57 -29.50 -6.40
N GLN A 97 -17.43 -30.57 -5.62
CA GLN A 97 -16.73 -31.78 -6.01
C GLN A 97 -17.73 -32.98 -5.95
N GLY A 98 -18.38 -33.28 -7.07
CA GLY A 98 -19.46 -34.27 -7.12
C GLY A 98 -20.68 -33.84 -6.29
N ARG A 99 -20.98 -34.57 -5.20
CA ARG A 99 -22.04 -34.23 -4.24
C ARG A 99 -21.56 -33.48 -3.01
N ARG A 100 -20.23 -33.19 -2.91
CA ARG A 100 -19.61 -32.49 -1.79
C ARG A 100 -19.23 -31.08 -2.19
N TYR A 101 -19.24 -30.16 -1.23
CA TYR A 101 -18.63 -28.86 -1.36
C TYR A 101 -17.29 -28.88 -0.60
N ARG A 102 -16.28 -28.32 -1.22
CA ARG A 102 -15.00 -28.05 -0.56
C ARG A 102 -14.89 -26.54 -0.34
N MET A 103 -14.60 -26.16 0.89
CA MET A 103 -14.32 -24.79 1.31
C MET A 103 -12.88 -24.75 1.80
N ASP A 104 -12.06 -23.90 1.19
CA ASP A 104 -10.69 -23.68 1.62
C ASP A 104 -10.66 -22.37 2.42
N PHE A 105 -10.39 -22.46 3.72
CA PHE A 105 -10.26 -21.31 4.60
C PHE A 105 -9.02 -20.50 4.22
N PRO A 106 -9.06 -19.14 4.30
CA PRO A 106 -7.88 -18.33 4.09
C PRO A 106 -6.83 -18.56 5.17
N LYS A 107 -5.59 -18.27 4.86
CA LYS A 107 -4.55 -18.07 5.86
C LYS A 107 -4.69 -16.66 6.39
N SER A 108 -5.10 -16.52 7.64
CA SER A 108 -5.49 -15.25 8.23
C SER A 108 -4.57 -14.83 9.34
N CYS A 109 -4.35 -13.52 9.47
CA CYS A 109 -3.62 -12.92 10.58
C CYS A 109 -4.22 -11.56 10.95
N VAL A 110 -3.97 -11.12 12.17
CA VAL A 110 -4.36 -9.81 12.68
C VAL A 110 -3.11 -8.98 12.96
N LEU A 111 -3.04 -7.78 12.40
CA LEU A 111 -2.00 -6.78 12.71
C LEU A 111 -2.55 -5.84 13.79
N TYR A 112 -2.02 -5.93 15.00
CA TYR A 112 -2.29 -5.00 16.09
C TYR A 112 -1.33 -3.81 16.04
N LEU A 113 -1.87 -2.61 15.86
CA LEU A 113 -1.09 -1.35 15.87
C LEU A 113 -0.73 -0.93 17.29
N ARG A 114 -1.61 -1.23 18.26
CA ARG A 114 -1.35 -1.10 19.69
C ARG A 114 -1.49 -2.46 20.33
N SER A 115 -0.49 -2.86 21.06
CA SER A 115 -0.47 -4.10 21.81
C SER A 115 0.00 -3.85 23.23
N GLY A 116 -0.18 -4.82 24.07
CA GLY A 116 0.24 -4.80 25.46
C GLY A 116 0.80 -6.15 25.89
N ASN A 117 1.27 -6.24 27.12
CA ASN A 117 1.87 -7.49 27.66
C ASN A 117 0.93 -8.70 27.63
N ASN A 118 -0.40 -8.44 27.58
CA ASN A 118 -1.42 -9.48 27.55
C ASN A 118 -1.92 -9.83 26.15
N THR A 119 -1.51 -9.07 25.12
CA THR A 119 -1.89 -9.37 23.74
C THR A 119 -1.25 -10.69 23.31
N PRO A 120 -2.04 -11.73 22.96
CA PRO A 120 -1.51 -13.05 22.65
C PRO A 120 -0.76 -13.05 21.31
N ASP A 121 0.07 -14.06 21.08
CA ASP A 121 0.72 -14.28 19.77
C ASP A 121 -0.20 -14.98 18.77
N PHE A 122 -1.26 -15.61 19.30
CA PHE A 122 -2.30 -16.26 18.49
C PHE A 122 -3.66 -15.98 19.11
N LEU A 123 -4.63 -15.66 18.25
CA LEU A 123 -6.03 -15.75 18.62
C LEU A 123 -6.50 -17.19 18.40
N GLU A 124 -7.30 -17.72 19.31
CA GLU A 124 -7.74 -19.10 19.26
C GLU A 124 -9.25 -19.21 19.41
N VAL A 125 -9.87 -20.01 18.56
CA VAL A 125 -11.27 -20.37 18.65
C VAL A 125 -11.37 -21.91 18.70
N GLU A 126 -11.88 -22.44 19.80
CA GLU A 126 -12.18 -23.86 19.93
C GLU A 126 -13.61 -24.12 19.46
N MET A 127 -13.76 -24.88 18.38
CA MET A 127 -15.05 -25.27 17.82
C MET A 127 -15.37 -26.71 18.17
N VAL A 128 -16.47 -26.92 18.89
CA VAL A 128 -17.00 -28.28 19.17
C VAL A 128 -18.05 -28.60 18.12
N LEU A 129 -17.78 -29.60 17.30
CA LEU A 129 -18.67 -30.05 16.25
C LEU A 129 -19.81 -30.94 16.80
N PRO A 130 -20.93 -31.13 16.04
CA PRO A 130 -22.06 -31.92 16.51
C PRO A 130 -21.77 -33.40 16.81
N ASP A 131 -20.66 -33.93 16.28
CA ASP A 131 -20.12 -35.26 16.54
C ASP A 131 -19.11 -35.32 17.68
N GLU A 132 -19.07 -34.25 18.51
CA GLU A 132 -18.15 -34.06 19.64
C GLU A 132 -16.67 -33.93 19.25
N ASN A 133 -16.32 -33.89 17.96
CA ASN A 133 -14.97 -33.57 17.54
C ASN A 133 -14.69 -32.08 17.77
N THR A 134 -13.47 -31.80 18.23
CA THR A 134 -13.01 -30.43 18.49
C THR A 134 -12.00 -30.01 17.43
N VAL A 135 -12.17 -28.80 16.91
CA VAL A 135 -11.21 -28.18 15.99
C VAL A 135 -10.71 -26.87 16.64
N LEU A 136 -9.41 -26.76 16.83
CA LEU A 136 -8.78 -25.52 17.28
C LEU A 136 -8.38 -24.67 16.07
N TYR A 137 -9.03 -23.53 15.90
CA TYR A 137 -8.70 -22.55 14.88
C TYR A 137 -7.78 -21.50 15.45
N ARG A 138 -6.56 -21.38 14.89
CA ARG A 138 -5.51 -20.48 15.37
C ARG A 138 -5.17 -19.44 14.31
N ILE A 139 -5.13 -18.16 14.73
CA ILE A 139 -4.88 -17.01 13.89
C ILE A 139 -3.66 -16.27 14.47
N PRO A 140 -2.54 -16.14 13.73
CA PRO A 140 -1.39 -15.36 14.17
C PRO A 140 -1.76 -13.91 14.45
N ALA A 141 -1.25 -13.37 15.56
CA ALA A 141 -1.35 -11.97 15.94
C ALA A 141 0.02 -11.31 15.76
N ILE A 142 0.07 -10.32 14.88
CA ILE A 142 1.27 -9.52 14.59
C ILE A 142 1.19 -8.27 15.45
N LYS A 143 2.24 -7.99 16.22
CA LYS A 143 2.34 -6.81 17.06
C LYS A 143 3.31 -5.81 16.42
N LEU A 144 2.82 -4.63 16.05
CA LEU A 144 3.66 -3.61 15.43
C LEU A 144 4.91 -3.28 16.25
N GLU A 145 4.77 -3.22 17.59
CA GLU A 145 5.87 -2.93 18.52
C GLU A 145 7.02 -3.93 18.48
N ALA A 146 6.79 -5.17 17.99
CA ALA A 146 7.83 -6.17 17.84
C ALA A 146 8.82 -5.87 16.69
N TYR A 147 8.47 -4.94 15.79
CA TYR A 147 9.28 -4.59 14.62
C TYR A 147 9.96 -3.25 14.81
N THR A 148 11.29 -3.24 14.85
CA THR A 148 12.11 -2.02 14.80
C THR A 148 12.22 -1.53 13.35
N LYS A 149 12.67 -0.27 13.13
CA LYS A 149 12.95 0.23 11.79
C LYS A 149 13.88 -0.68 11.00
N ASP A 150 14.95 -1.16 11.66
CA ASP A 150 15.96 -2.01 11.02
C ASP A 150 15.34 -3.34 10.58
N SER A 151 14.55 -3.99 11.44
CA SER A 151 13.86 -5.24 11.10
C SER A 151 12.80 -5.05 10.00
N ILE A 152 12.15 -3.88 9.94
CA ILE A 152 11.21 -3.55 8.87
C ILE A 152 11.92 -3.50 7.51
N PHE A 153 13.09 -2.83 7.44
CA PHE A 153 13.87 -2.76 6.20
C PHE A 153 14.53 -4.10 5.86
N GLU A 154 15.15 -4.78 6.84
CA GLU A 154 15.76 -6.09 6.64
C GLU A 154 14.78 -7.13 6.06
N LYS A 155 13.54 -7.13 6.55
CA LYS A 155 12.48 -8.04 6.12
C LYS A 155 11.59 -7.47 5.02
N ASN A 156 11.87 -6.25 4.55
CA ASN A 156 11.09 -5.52 3.55
C ASN A 156 9.61 -5.33 3.92
N LEU A 157 9.30 -5.16 5.21
CA LEU A 157 7.95 -4.98 5.75
C LEU A 157 7.47 -3.51 5.61
N LEU A 158 7.68 -2.90 4.44
CA LEU A 158 7.45 -1.47 4.21
C LEU A 158 6.01 -1.03 4.50
N MET A 159 5.03 -1.95 4.43
CA MET A 159 3.65 -1.65 4.78
C MET A 159 3.43 -1.30 6.27
N LEU A 160 4.40 -1.59 7.14
CA LEU A 160 4.34 -1.21 8.56
C LEU A 160 4.80 0.23 8.82
N LEU A 161 5.55 0.83 7.89
CA LEU A 161 6.14 2.17 8.07
C LEU A 161 5.13 3.29 8.33
N PRO A 162 3.95 3.35 7.66
CA PRO A 162 2.96 4.38 7.97
C PRO A 162 2.53 4.39 9.43
N PHE A 163 2.53 3.23 10.07
CA PHE A 163 2.10 3.08 11.47
C PHE A 163 3.25 3.20 12.48
N TYR A 164 4.49 3.39 12.03
CA TYR A 164 5.68 3.35 12.88
C TYR A 164 5.64 4.37 14.02
N ILE A 165 5.04 5.55 13.81
CA ILE A 165 4.87 6.61 14.83
C ILE A 165 4.12 6.14 16.08
N MET A 166 3.27 5.11 15.96
CA MET A 166 2.48 4.59 17.08
C MET A 166 3.32 4.04 18.22
N ARG A 167 4.58 3.68 17.95
CA ARG A 167 5.56 3.30 18.99
C ARG A 167 5.79 4.39 20.01
N TYR A 168 5.67 5.64 19.59
CA TYR A 168 5.94 6.86 20.38
C TYR A 168 4.67 7.54 20.88
N GLU A 169 3.50 7.01 20.55
CA GLU A 169 2.21 7.66 20.83
C GLU A 169 2.05 8.10 22.30
N LYS A 170 2.58 7.32 23.25
CA LYS A 170 2.51 7.61 24.67
C LYS A 170 3.50 8.69 25.12
N ASP A 171 4.59 8.84 24.38
CA ASP A 171 5.74 9.68 24.75
C ASP A 171 5.79 10.96 23.93
N ILE A 172 4.87 11.16 22.97
CA ILE A 172 4.87 12.32 22.05
C ILE A 172 4.82 13.66 22.81
N HIS A 173 4.06 13.74 23.88
CA HIS A 173 4.01 14.95 24.70
C HIS A 173 5.35 15.25 25.35
N GLU A 174 6.00 14.27 25.95
CA GLU A 174 7.35 14.41 26.52
C GLU A 174 8.37 14.80 25.45
N MET A 175 8.28 14.19 24.26
CA MET A 175 9.13 14.53 23.12
C MET A 175 8.93 15.97 22.65
N SER A 176 7.72 16.53 22.75
CA SER A 176 7.46 17.90 22.35
C SER A 176 8.13 18.92 23.29
N GLU A 177 8.33 18.56 24.56
CA GLU A 177 8.95 19.41 25.59
C GLU A 177 10.47 19.16 25.73
N ASN A 178 10.94 17.98 25.34
CA ASN A 178 12.35 17.57 25.45
C ASN A 178 13.07 17.61 24.11
N SER A 179 13.93 18.59 23.94
CA SER A 179 14.69 18.81 22.70
C SER A 179 15.57 17.62 22.29
N GLU A 180 16.13 16.85 23.25
CA GLU A 180 16.98 15.71 22.94
C GLU A 180 16.14 14.53 22.43
N LEU A 181 15.02 14.23 23.09
CA LEU A 181 14.10 13.16 22.65
C LEU A 181 13.49 13.49 21.28
N PHE A 182 13.12 14.76 21.09
CA PHE A 182 12.61 15.22 19.80
C PHE A 182 13.64 15.05 18.68
N GLN A 183 14.89 15.43 18.93
CA GLN A 183 15.96 15.27 17.93
C GLN A 183 16.25 13.79 17.63
N CYS A 184 16.17 12.90 18.63
CA CYS A 184 16.28 11.46 18.42
C CYS A 184 15.19 10.94 17.49
N LEU A 185 13.94 11.37 17.70
CA LEU A 185 12.81 11.01 16.84
C LEU A 185 13.02 11.49 15.38
N LEU A 186 13.44 12.76 15.21
CA LEU A 186 13.71 13.30 13.87
C LEU A 186 14.85 12.57 13.16
N ASN A 187 15.93 12.24 13.86
CA ASN A 187 17.03 11.46 13.30
C ASN A 187 16.57 10.07 12.85
N GLU A 188 15.70 9.42 13.61
CA GLU A 188 15.15 8.12 13.23
C GLU A 188 14.27 8.20 11.98
N TYR A 189 13.44 9.25 11.86
CA TYR A 189 12.66 9.47 10.65
C TYR A 189 13.53 9.84 9.45
N GLU A 190 14.62 10.56 9.65
CA GLU A 190 15.62 10.82 8.59
C GLU A 190 16.26 9.51 8.10
N GLU A 191 16.61 8.59 9.00
CA GLU A 191 17.11 7.27 8.63
C GLU A 191 16.05 6.44 7.88
N ILE A 192 14.78 6.45 8.32
CA ILE A 192 13.67 5.82 7.60
C ILE A 192 13.56 6.39 6.18
N ARG A 193 13.60 7.71 6.05
CA ARG A 193 13.56 8.41 4.76
C ARG A 193 14.72 8.00 3.85
N MET A 194 15.94 7.98 4.38
CA MET A 194 17.13 7.59 3.61
C MET A 194 17.05 6.13 3.14
N ASN A 195 16.65 5.23 4.01
CA ASN A 195 16.47 3.81 3.66
C ASN A 195 15.39 3.63 2.60
N LEU A 196 14.25 4.35 2.71
CA LEU A 196 13.22 4.34 1.66
C LEU A 196 13.75 4.83 0.31
N VAL A 197 14.57 5.89 0.31
CA VAL A 197 15.21 6.38 -0.93
C VAL A 197 16.11 5.32 -1.53
N ILE A 198 16.90 4.60 -0.73
CA ILE A 198 17.79 3.53 -1.21
C ILE A 198 16.98 2.34 -1.77
N GLU A 199 16.01 1.84 -1.02
CA GLU A 199 15.17 0.69 -1.41
C GLU A 199 14.30 0.97 -2.63
N LEU A 200 13.87 2.21 -2.80
CA LEU A 200 12.95 2.65 -3.84
C LEU A 200 13.64 3.57 -4.87
N SER A 201 14.96 3.47 -4.99
CA SER A 201 15.78 4.23 -5.96
C SER A 201 15.64 3.68 -7.37
N GLY A 202 14.47 3.82 -8.00
CA GLY A 202 14.23 3.41 -9.37
C GLY A 202 13.12 4.24 -9.97
N ALA A 203 13.19 4.56 -11.26
CA ALA A 203 12.16 5.39 -11.92
C ALA A 203 10.76 4.79 -11.81
N ASP A 204 10.67 3.47 -11.78
CA ASP A 204 9.43 2.69 -11.60
C ASP A 204 8.93 2.68 -10.15
N LYS A 205 9.78 2.97 -9.17
CA LYS A 205 9.45 2.96 -7.73
C LYS A 205 9.19 4.33 -7.12
N THR A 206 9.40 5.41 -7.85
CA THR A 206 9.21 6.79 -7.36
C THR A 206 7.78 7.03 -6.87
N ALA A 207 6.78 6.51 -7.58
CA ALA A 207 5.38 6.62 -7.17
C ALA A 207 5.13 5.93 -5.83
N LEU A 208 5.70 4.74 -5.61
CA LEU A 208 5.60 4.02 -4.35
C LEU A 208 6.24 4.80 -3.19
N TYR A 209 7.44 5.34 -3.42
CA TYR A 209 8.11 6.20 -2.43
C TYR A 209 7.20 7.36 -2.00
N MET A 210 6.61 8.06 -2.97
CA MET A 210 5.74 9.21 -2.69
C MET A 210 4.47 8.80 -1.95
N ASP A 211 3.84 7.71 -2.34
CA ASP A 211 2.61 7.23 -1.71
C ASP A 211 2.87 6.75 -0.28
N LEU A 212 3.95 6.02 -0.02
CA LEU A 212 4.34 5.64 1.33
C LEU A 212 4.63 6.86 2.22
N ASN A 213 5.38 7.85 1.71
CA ASN A 213 5.64 9.08 2.47
C ASN A 213 4.36 9.82 2.83
N LYS A 214 3.41 9.95 1.89
CA LYS A 214 2.10 10.56 2.16
C LYS A 214 1.34 9.83 3.27
N LEU A 215 1.39 8.49 3.28
CA LEU A 215 0.73 7.69 4.30
C LEU A 215 1.43 7.80 5.67
N ILE A 216 2.78 7.84 5.70
CA ILE A 216 3.56 8.07 6.91
C ILE A 216 3.19 9.42 7.52
N ILE A 217 3.21 10.49 6.73
CA ILE A 217 2.84 11.84 7.18
C ILE A 217 1.38 11.85 7.66
N LYS A 218 0.45 11.23 6.94
CA LYS A 218 -0.97 11.19 7.30
C LYS A 218 -1.21 10.59 8.68
N ILE A 219 -0.55 9.48 9.03
CA ILE A 219 -0.67 8.86 10.35
C ILE A 219 0.06 9.69 11.41
N ALA A 220 1.27 10.21 11.12
CA ALA A 220 1.98 11.09 12.04
C ALA A 220 1.18 12.35 12.38
N ASP A 221 0.56 12.99 11.40
CA ASP A 221 -0.31 14.15 11.59
C ASP A 221 -1.50 13.84 12.51
N TYR A 222 -2.08 12.65 12.37
CA TYR A 222 -3.19 12.21 13.21
C TYR A 222 -2.75 11.92 14.64
N ILE A 223 -1.66 11.21 14.82
CA ILE A 223 -1.16 10.83 16.15
C ILE A 223 -0.61 12.06 16.89
N CYS A 224 0.08 12.96 16.20
CA CYS A 224 0.68 14.16 16.77
C CYS A 224 -0.25 15.39 16.72
N GLN A 225 -1.57 15.20 16.70
CA GLN A 225 -2.56 16.29 16.52
C GLN A 225 -2.41 17.42 17.54
N SER A 226 -2.12 17.07 18.80
CA SER A 226 -1.93 18.02 19.91
C SER A 226 -0.53 18.63 19.96
N GLU A 227 0.46 18.02 19.31
CA GLU A 227 1.88 18.37 19.42
C GLU A 227 2.42 18.91 18.09
N GLU A 228 2.13 20.19 17.82
CA GLU A 228 2.45 20.84 16.53
C GLU A 228 3.93 20.80 16.18
N VAL A 229 4.82 20.87 17.16
CA VAL A 229 6.27 20.84 16.98
C VAL A 229 6.71 19.50 16.40
N VAL A 230 6.24 18.40 16.99
CA VAL A 230 6.56 17.03 16.55
C VAL A 230 5.97 16.78 15.17
N ARG A 231 4.70 17.15 14.96
CA ARG A 231 4.01 17.03 13.68
C ARG A 231 4.74 17.73 12.55
N LYS A 232 5.12 19.01 12.74
CA LYS A 232 5.88 19.78 11.74
C LYS A 232 7.26 19.18 11.48
N GLY A 233 7.99 18.79 12.52
CA GLY A 233 9.31 18.21 12.37
C GLY A 233 9.30 16.93 11.53
N ILE A 234 8.38 15.99 11.80
CA ILE A 234 8.23 14.77 10.98
C ILE A 234 7.83 15.15 9.54
N GLY A 235 6.89 16.09 9.38
CA GLY A 235 6.45 16.56 8.07
C GLY A 235 7.59 17.17 7.24
N GLU A 236 8.47 17.95 7.85
CA GLU A 236 9.65 18.54 7.19
C GLU A 236 10.66 17.45 6.79
N VAL A 237 10.96 16.52 7.70
CA VAL A 237 11.89 15.42 7.42
C VAL A 237 11.39 14.54 6.27
N MET A 238 10.13 14.13 6.32
CA MET A 238 9.54 13.22 5.32
C MET A 238 9.09 13.95 4.06
N GLY A 239 8.61 15.18 4.16
CA GLY A 239 7.99 15.95 3.08
C GLY A 239 8.98 16.62 2.12
N GLY A 240 10.16 17.03 2.58
CA GLY A 240 11.09 17.84 1.79
C GLY A 240 11.50 17.21 0.46
N LYS A 241 11.85 15.94 0.46
CA LYS A 241 12.22 15.16 -0.76
C LYS A 241 11.04 14.74 -1.62
N VAL A 242 9.84 14.59 -1.04
CA VAL A 242 8.64 14.21 -1.79
C VAL A 242 8.29 15.26 -2.83
N LEU A 243 8.33 16.54 -2.48
CA LEU A 243 8.06 17.64 -3.40
C LEU A 243 9.07 17.72 -4.55
N GLU A 244 10.36 17.47 -4.25
CA GLU A 244 11.42 17.46 -5.25
C GLU A 244 11.21 16.32 -6.25
N LEU A 245 11.03 15.09 -5.77
CA LEU A 245 10.78 13.91 -6.62
C LEU A 245 9.46 14.01 -7.41
N GLU A 246 8.40 14.61 -6.83
CA GLU A 246 7.15 14.84 -7.56
C GLU A 246 7.34 15.83 -8.70
N SER A 247 8.11 16.89 -8.49
CA SER A 247 8.47 17.86 -9.52
C SER A 247 9.29 17.21 -10.64
N GLU A 248 10.24 16.34 -10.32
CA GLU A 248 11.02 15.58 -11.31
C GLU A 248 10.15 14.60 -12.10
N ARG A 249 9.26 13.87 -11.42
CA ARG A 249 8.30 12.95 -12.06
C ARG A 249 7.36 13.68 -13.00
N LEU A 250 6.76 14.78 -12.55
CA LEU A 250 5.86 15.58 -13.39
C LEU A 250 6.58 16.18 -14.60
N ARG A 251 7.86 16.53 -14.45
CA ARG A 251 8.69 17.02 -15.55
C ARG A 251 8.97 15.91 -16.56
N ALA A 252 9.36 14.71 -16.10
CA ALA A 252 9.60 13.54 -16.94
C ALA A 252 8.32 13.09 -17.67
N GLU A 253 7.18 13.02 -16.98
CA GLU A 253 5.88 12.74 -17.61
C GLU A 253 5.47 13.80 -18.64
N GLY A 254 5.76 15.06 -18.35
CA GLY A 254 5.55 16.17 -19.27
C GLY A 254 6.39 16.06 -20.54
N GLU A 255 7.65 15.67 -20.42
CA GLU A 255 8.56 15.43 -21.55
C GLU A 255 8.06 14.28 -22.41
N ILE A 256 7.76 13.10 -21.83
CA ILE A 256 7.23 11.93 -22.54
C ILE A 256 5.93 12.26 -23.28
N ARG A 257 5.01 12.95 -22.61
CA ARG A 257 3.75 13.41 -23.25
C ARG A 257 3.99 14.43 -24.37
N GLY A 258 4.99 15.29 -24.18
CA GLY A 258 5.39 16.28 -25.17
C GLY A 258 5.97 15.63 -26.42
N GLU A 259 6.85 14.65 -26.27
CA GLU A 259 7.42 13.87 -27.36
C GLU A 259 6.34 13.09 -28.12
N ALA A 260 5.49 12.32 -27.43
CA ALA A 260 4.41 11.55 -28.04
C ALA A 260 3.45 12.43 -28.85
N LYS A 261 3.03 13.59 -28.30
CA LYS A 261 2.21 14.57 -29.05
C LYS A 261 2.96 15.17 -30.22
N GLY A 262 4.26 15.40 -30.09
CA GLY A 262 5.10 15.92 -31.17
C GLY A 262 5.20 14.94 -32.34
N GLU A 263 5.39 13.67 -32.06
CA GLU A 263 5.43 12.59 -33.07
C GLU A 263 4.07 12.41 -33.75
N GLU A 264 2.99 12.42 -32.99
CA GLU A 264 1.63 12.32 -33.55
C GLU A 264 1.33 13.49 -34.49
N ARG A 265 1.60 14.72 -34.08
CA ARG A 265 1.41 15.92 -34.92
C ARG A 265 2.26 15.88 -36.19
N LEU A 266 3.52 15.44 -36.09
CA LEU A 266 4.40 15.32 -37.23
C LEU A 266 3.90 14.23 -38.20
N SER A 267 3.44 13.09 -37.68
CA SER A 267 2.86 12.01 -38.48
C SER A 267 1.62 12.46 -39.24
N ILE A 268 0.72 13.21 -38.59
CA ILE A 268 -0.48 13.78 -39.22
C ILE A 268 -0.09 14.76 -40.34
N LEU A 269 0.89 15.65 -40.09
CA LEU A 269 1.38 16.59 -41.07
C LEU A 269 1.98 15.93 -42.30
N ILE A 270 2.86 14.91 -42.08
CA ILE A 270 3.47 14.14 -43.19
C ILE A 270 2.39 13.47 -44.04
N ASN A 271 1.39 12.84 -43.41
CA ASN A 271 0.29 12.21 -44.14
C ASN A 271 -0.51 13.22 -44.98
N ARG A 272 -0.80 14.41 -44.45
CA ARG A 272 -1.48 15.46 -45.20
C ARG A 272 -0.65 15.98 -46.37
N LEU A 273 0.65 16.21 -46.18
CA LEU A 273 1.56 16.63 -47.24
C LEU A 273 1.63 15.58 -48.37
N ILE A 274 1.59 14.28 -48.08
CA ILE A 274 1.54 13.23 -49.09
C ILE A 274 0.22 13.28 -49.85
N LEU A 275 -0.91 13.42 -49.18
CA LEU A 275 -2.23 13.48 -49.80
C LEU A 275 -2.38 14.69 -50.72
N ASP A 276 -1.76 15.81 -50.35
CA ASP A 276 -1.78 17.06 -51.14
C ASP A 276 -0.72 17.10 -52.26
N GLY A 277 0.03 16.02 -52.46
CA GLY A 277 1.07 15.94 -53.46
C GLY A 277 2.35 16.76 -53.18
N ARG A 278 2.49 17.26 -51.93
CA ARG A 278 3.63 18.07 -51.46
C ARG A 278 4.74 17.28 -50.79
N SER A 279 4.96 16.06 -51.25
CA SER A 279 5.98 15.11 -50.67
C SER A 279 7.40 15.65 -50.67
N THR A 280 7.73 16.58 -51.60
CA THR A 280 9.05 17.24 -51.70
C THR A 280 9.34 18.13 -50.49
N GLU A 281 8.34 18.56 -49.75
CA GLU A 281 8.48 19.43 -48.55
C GLU A 281 8.70 18.65 -47.25
N ILE A 282 8.48 17.33 -47.25
CA ILE A 282 8.61 16.45 -46.07
C ILE A 282 10.00 16.56 -45.45
N GLN A 283 11.05 16.52 -46.26
CA GLN A 283 12.41 16.62 -45.76
C GLN A 283 12.68 17.92 -45.03
N SER A 284 12.17 19.06 -45.56
CA SER A 284 12.30 20.38 -44.94
C SER A 284 11.51 20.49 -43.62
N VAL A 285 10.34 19.87 -43.57
CA VAL A 285 9.49 19.83 -42.36
C VAL A 285 10.11 19.00 -41.26
N VAL A 286 10.74 17.86 -41.59
CA VAL A 286 11.39 16.98 -40.61
C VAL A 286 12.65 17.62 -40.05
N THR A 287 13.46 18.29 -40.89
CA THR A 287 14.78 18.80 -40.51
C THR A 287 14.74 20.25 -39.96
N ASN A 288 13.72 21.03 -40.29
CA ASN A 288 13.62 22.46 -39.87
C ASN A 288 12.40 22.74 -39.04
N ALA A 289 12.63 23.11 -37.76
CA ALA A 289 11.58 23.38 -36.79
C ALA A 289 10.70 24.59 -37.13
N GLU A 290 11.25 25.64 -37.77
CA GLU A 290 10.49 26.83 -38.13
C GLU A 290 9.54 26.56 -39.32
N ILE A 291 10.01 25.83 -40.32
CA ILE A 291 9.19 25.36 -41.43
C ILE A 291 8.07 24.46 -40.92
N ARG A 292 8.40 23.54 -40.03
CA ARG A 292 7.43 22.65 -39.39
C ARG A 292 6.34 23.42 -38.61
N LYS A 293 6.74 24.47 -37.88
CA LYS A 293 5.81 25.34 -37.15
C LYS A 293 4.85 26.10 -38.08
N GLN A 294 5.37 26.55 -39.24
CA GLN A 294 4.52 27.24 -40.25
C GLN A 294 3.51 26.26 -40.86
N MET A 295 3.96 25.03 -41.17
CA MET A 295 3.09 24.00 -41.74
C MET A 295 2.02 23.53 -40.74
N TYR A 296 2.35 23.42 -39.44
CA TYR A 296 1.33 23.15 -38.43
C TYR A 296 0.22 24.21 -38.39
N LYS A 297 0.57 25.49 -38.57
CA LYS A 297 -0.43 26.58 -38.66
C LYS A 297 -1.23 26.48 -39.94
N GLU A 298 -0.58 26.21 -41.07
CA GLU A 298 -1.22 26.09 -42.38
C GLU A 298 -2.26 24.97 -42.40
N TYR A 299 -1.93 23.82 -41.79
CA TYR A 299 -2.78 22.63 -41.75
C TYR A 299 -3.71 22.55 -40.53
N GLY A 300 -3.63 23.50 -39.61
CA GLY A 300 -4.47 23.54 -38.41
C GLY A 300 -4.24 22.35 -37.46
N ILE A 301 -2.98 21.94 -37.29
CA ILE A 301 -2.54 20.79 -36.46
C ILE A 301 -1.89 21.26 -35.16
#